data_234858c1caf96649150e945177d4bcdd
#
_entry.id   234858c1caf96649150e945177d4bcdd
#
_cell.length_a   1.000
_cell.length_b   1.000
_cell.length_c   1.000
_cell.angle_alpha   90.00
_cell.angle_beta   90.00
_cell.angle_gamma   90.00
#
_symmetry.space_group_name_H-M   'P 1'
#
loop_
_entity.id
_entity.type
_entity.pdbx_description
1 polymer ?
#
loop_
_entity_poly.entity_id
_entity_poly.type
_entity_poly.pdbx_seq_one_letter_code
_entity_poly.pdbx_strand_id
1 'polypeptide(L)'
;MIKKILILSLLLIFKINGQVNGEVFVLDEDRDIFYLYYTPSIIEDDLFEYQKANMKLGLPPIKMNRLTIYNTIGADYHHYKYQSSVPVFSKNIEQFYNINYSLLLNYKISKNWSFNVLAMPHIISNLEGNMEADDFNINGIVFIEKKFGKKNATGYYKLTFGAGYLTMAGKTRINPTINLMAKVNDKLSFVLGVPNTYIKYNLNDRHSIKLLGDLNDFSANLNTPIHLRNTEIDRAIYTSVSAGLEYNYWMTNNLGIMVRALYSVYDNYDLQDPNENTVYDFNPKSKSSIAIGIKFNPFR
;
A
#
# COMPACT_ATOMS: atom_id res chain seq x y z
N MET A 1 6.56 -27.29 18.74
CA MET A 1 5.17 -26.89 18.42
C MET A 1 5.05 -25.39 18.16
N ILE A 2 5.56 -24.51 19.00
CA ILE A 2 5.49 -23.04 18.87
C ILE A 2 6.08 -22.51 17.54
N LYS A 3 7.24 -23.03 17.08
CA LYS A 3 7.84 -22.62 15.79
C LYS A 3 6.95 -22.92 14.57
N LYS A 4 6.19 -24.02 14.58
CA LYS A 4 5.25 -24.36 13.49
C LYS A 4 4.00 -23.48 13.51
N ILE A 5 3.55 -23.06 14.69
CA ILE A 5 2.41 -22.15 14.85
C ILE A 5 2.80 -20.73 14.38
N LEU A 6 4.04 -20.29 14.67
CA LEU A 6 4.53 -18.99 14.23
C LEU A 6 4.68 -18.93 12.68
N ILE A 7 5.15 -20.00 12.06
CA ILE A 7 5.26 -20.11 10.59
C ILE A 7 3.86 -20.21 9.95
N LEU A 8 2.93 -20.94 10.56
CA LEU A 8 1.57 -21.06 10.08
C LEU A 8 0.79 -19.75 10.23
N SER A 9 1.02 -18.99 11.31
CA SER A 9 0.44 -17.65 11.48
C SER A 9 1.03 -16.63 10.51
N LEU A 10 2.33 -16.70 10.19
CA LEU A 10 2.91 -15.90 9.11
C LEU A 10 2.29 -16.26 7.75
N LEU A 11 2.11 -17.54 7.44
CA LEU A 11 1.52 -17.99 6.17
C LEU A 11 0.02 -17.63 6.04
N LEU A 12 -0.72 -17.55 7.14
CA LEU A 12 -2.12 -17.08 7.14
C LEU A 12 -2.24 -15.57 6.92
N ILE A 13 -1.22 -14.79 7.27
CA ILE A 13 -1.17 -13.35 7.02
C ILE A 13 -1.07 -13.03 5.52
N PHE A 14 -0.44 -13.92 4.73
CA PHE A 14 -0.20 -13.71 3.29
C PHE A 14 -1.40 -13.96 2.36
N LYS A 15 -2.58 -14.31 2.88
CA LYS A 15 -3.79 -14.50 2.05
C LYS A 15 -4.77 -13.32 2.08
N ILE A 16 -4.43 -12.22 2.75
CA ILE A 16 -5.32 -11.06 2.87
C ILE A 16 -4.66 -9.90 2.14
N ASN A 17 -5.03 -9.73 0.89
CA ASN A 17 -4.53 -8.71 -0.02
C ASN A 17 -5.54 -7.56 -0.05
N GLY A 18 -5.13 -6.33 0.10
CA GLY A 18 -6.01 -5.17 0.01
C GLY A 18 -5.25 -3.90 -0.35
N GLN A 19 -5.80 -3.19 -1.31
CA GLN A 19 -5.34 -1.87 -1.71
C GLN A 19 -5.67 -0.84 -0.63
N VAL A 20 -4.99 -0.92 0.50
CA VAL A 20 -5.03 0.10 1.55
C VAL A 20 -3.66 0.73 1.60
N ASN A 21 -3.59 2.04 1.47
CA ASN A 21 -2.38 2.76 1.87
C ASN A 21 -2.06 2.37 3.31
N GLY A 22 -1.12 1.44 3.49
CA GLY A 22 -0.75 0.84 4.78
C GLY A 22 -0.32 1.84 5.85
N GLU A 23 -0.21 3.11 5.46
CA GLU A 23 0.23 4.22 6.29
C GLU A 23 -0.78 4.72 7.33
N VAL A 24 -2.02 4.23 7.31
CA VAL A 24 -2.97 4.48 8.39
C VAL A 24 -2.61 3.67 9.62
N PHE A 25 -2.03 2.47 9.41
CA PHE A 25 -1.61 1.56 10.46
C PHE A 25 -0.10 1.66 10.68
N VAL A 26 0.35 2.84 11.07
CA VAL A 26 1.73 3.13 11.45
C VAL A 26 1.78 3.76 12.83
N LEU A 27 2.93 3.70 13.47
CA LEU A 27 3.17 4.46 14.69
C LEU A 27 3.11 5.96 14.39
N ASP A 28 2.67 6.76 15.36
CA ASP A 28 2.51 8.21 15.16
C ASP A 28 3.81 8.88 14.71
N GLU A 29 4.95 8.46 15.28
CA GLU A 29 6.30 8.92 14.93
C GLU A 29 6.81 8.43 13.57
N ASP A 30 6.20 7.39 12.99
CA ASP A 30 6.57 6.83 11.69
C ASP A 30 5.68 7.36 10.55
N ARG A 31 4.78 8.29 10.86
CA ARG A 31 3.83 8.85 9.89
C ARG A 31 4.48 9.92 9.04
N ASP A 32 4.91 9.54 7.85
CA ASP A 32 5.36 10.50 6.84
C ASP A 32 4.15 11.28 6.30
N ILE A 33 4.19 12.62 6.32
CA ILE A 33 3.13 13.45 5.73
C ILE A 33 3.39 13.73 4.25
N PHE A 34 4.62 13.56 3.79
CA PHE A 34 4.96 13.62 2.39
C PHE A 34 5.98 12.55 2.07
N TYR A 35 5.80 11.91 0.93
CA TYR A 35 6.85 11.17 0.24
C TYR A 35 6.66 11.23 -1.28
N LEU A 36 7.75 11.09 -1.97
CA LEU A 36 7.82 10.83 -3.39
C LEU A 36 8.92 9.80 -3.60
N TYR A 37 8.60 8.68 -4.22
CA TYR A 37 9.60 7.69 -4.61
C TYR A 37 9.36 7.15 -6.01
N TYR A 38 10.44 6.70 -6.62
CA TYR A 38 10.46 6.10 -7.94
C TYR A 38 11.12 4.72 -7.87
N THR A 39 10.49 3.76 -8.51
CA THR A 39 10.96 2.38 -8.66
C THR A 39 11.25 2.16 -10.15
N PRO A 40 12.52 2.29 -10.60
CA PRO A 40 12.90 1.93 -11.96
C PRO A 40 12.87 0.40 -12.11
N SER A 41 12.64 -0.09 -13.30
CA SER A 41 12.82 -1.50 -13.62
C SER A 41 14.32 -1.82 -13.60
N ILE A 42 14.75 -2.70 -12.69
CA ILE A 42 16.15 -3.10 -12.57
C ILE A 42 16.39 -4.44 -13.26
N ILE A 43 15.38 -5.29 -13.30
CA ILE A 43 15.44 -6.61 -13.91
C ILE A 43 14.35 -6.68 -14.97
N GLU A 44 14.77 -6.87 -16.21
CA GLU A 44 13.87 -7.16 -17.32
C GLU A 44 13.18 -8.49 -17.06
N ASP A 45 11.86 -8.48 -17.08
CA ASP A 45 11.05 -9.69 -17.24
C ASP A 45 11.01 -10.03 -18.74
N ASP A 46 10.95 -11.32 -19.10
CA ASP A 46 10.80 -11.77 -20.49
C ASP A 46 9.52 -11.27 -21.15
N LEU A 47 8.58 -10.68 -20.36
CA LEU A 47 7.27 -10.23 -20.79
C LEU A 47 7.16 -8.70 -20.84
N PHE A 48 7.63 -8.03 -19.81
CA PHE A 48 7.55 -6.56 -19.70
C PHE A 48 8.56 -6.00 -18.69
N GLU A 49 8.93 -4.74 -18.89
CA GLU A 49 9.57 -3.91 -17.89
C GLU A 49 8.50 -3.13 -17.12
N TYR A 50 8.64 -3.03 -15.81
CA TYR A 50 7.72 -2.30 -14.95
C TYR A 50 8.40 -1.19 -14.18
N GLN A 51 7.81 0.00 -14.21
CA GLN A 51 8.27 1.17 -13.48
C GLN A 51 7.12 1.75 -12.68
N LYS A 52 7.42 2.33 -11.52
CA LYS A 52 6.42 2.97 -10.66
C LYS A 52 6.94 4.28 -10.08
N ALA A 53 6.10 5.31 -10.11
CA ALA A 53 6.25 6.49 -9.27
C ALA A 53 5.10 6.55 -8.27
N ASN A 54 5.39 6.92 -7.04
CA ASN A 54 4.38 7.03 -5.99
C ASN A 54 4.59 8.32 -5.21
N MET A 55 3.52 9.05 -4.99
CA MET A 55 3.50 10.31 -4.25
C MET A 55 2.38 10.31 -3.22
N LYS A 56 2.66 10.91 -2.07
CA LYS A 56 1.68 11.19 -1.05
C LYS A 56 1.88 12.58 -0.44
N LEU A 57 0.77 13.25 -0.16
CA LEU A 57 0.73 14.51 0.55
C LEU A 57 -0.38 14.47 1.61
N GLY A 58 0.00 14.47 2.89
CA GLY A 58 -0.90 14.67 4.02
C GLY A 58 -1.10 16.14 4.31
N LEU A 59 -2.34 16.53 4.52
CA LEU A 59 -2.68 17.89 4.96
C LEU A 59 -2.59 17.99 6.49
N PRO A 60 -2.41 19.19 7.06
CA PRO A 60 -2.44 19.37 8.51
C PRO A 60 -3.73 18.82 9.11
N PRO A 61 -3.65 18.05 10.21
CA PRO A 61 -4.84 17.46 10.81
C PRO A 61 -5.73 18.52 11.45
N ILE A 62 -7.04 18.40 11.22
CA ILE A 62 -8.06 19.24 11.87
C ILE A 62 -8.38 18.59 13.22
N LYS A 63 -8.12 19.30 14.32
CA LYS A 63 -8.35 18.81 15.68
C LYS A 63 -9.54 19.52 16.33
N MET A 64 -10.52 18.75 16.75
CA MET A 64 -11.70 19.18 17.49
C MET A 64 -11.79 18.35 18.75
N ASN A 65 -11.95 18.89 19.92
CA ASN A 65 -12.11 18.20 21.21
C ASN A 65 -11.70 16.69 21.21
N ARG A 66 -12.62 15.78 20.81
CA ARG A 66 -12.42 14.33 20.75
C ARG A 66 -12.21 13.79 19.34
N LEU A 67 -12.44 14.60 18.30
CA LEU A 67 -12.32 14.21 16.90
C LEU A 67 -11.04 14.81 16.29
N THR A 68 -10.27 13.97 15.61
CA THR A 68 -9.18 14.40 14.74
C THR A 68 -9.46 13.91 13.33
N ILE A 69 -9.35 14.80 12.36
CA ILE A 69 -9.55 14.49 10.93
C ILE A 69 -8.20 14.60 10.24
N TYR A 70 -7.80 13.53 9.57
CA TYR A 70 -6.61 13.48 8.73
C TYR A 70 -7.04 13.39 7.27
N ASN A 71 -6.41 14.18 6.43
CA ASN A 71 -6.65 14.21 5.00
C ASN A 71 -5.34 13.94 4.28
N THR A 72 -5.38 13.07 3.26
CA THR A 72 -4.20 12.71 2.48
C THR A 72 -4.59 12.58 1.02
N ILE A 73 -3.75 13.09 0.12
CA ILE A 73 -3.84 12.91 -1.32
C ILE A 73 -2.69 12.00 -1.73
N GLY A 74 -2.98 10.98 -2.50
CA GLY A 74 -2.00 10.06 -3.06
C GLY A 74 -2.12 9.95 -4.57
N ALA A 75 -1.02 9.64 -5.22
CA ALA A 75 -0.98 9.34 -6.64
C ALA A 75 0.08 8.27 -6.91
N ASP A 76 -0.32 7.24 -7.66
CA ASP A 76 0.57 6.24 -8.20
C ASP A 76 0.55 6.32 -9.73
N TYR A 77 1.69 6.21 -10.34
CA TYR A 77 1.88 6.06 -11.77
C TYR A 77 2.58 4.73 -12.02
N HIS A 78 1.98 3.89 -12.86
CA HIS A 78 2.48 2.59 -13.28
C HIS A 78 2.77 2.65 -14.77
N HIS A 79 3.96 2.22 -15.19
CA HIS A 79 4.35 2.15 -16.59
C HIS A 79 4.88 0.76 -16.92
N TYR A 80 4.30 0.16 -17.94
CA TYR A 80 4.65 -1.13 -18.49
C TYR A 80 5.19 -0.96 -19.90
N LYS A 81 6.35 -1.55 -20.19
CA LYS A 81 6.89 -1.64 -21.52
C LYS A 81 6.95 -3.11 -21.91
N TYR A 82 6.02 -3.51 -22.77
CA TYR A 82 5.87 -4.91 -23.16
C TYR A 82 6.92 -5.32 -24.17
N GLN A 83 7.35 -6.61 -24.07
CA GLN A 83 8.23 -7.24 -25.05
C GLN A 83 7.41 -7.67 -26.29
N SER A 84 8.08 -7.82 -27.43
CA SER A 84 7.44 -8.18 -28.70
C SER A 84 6.81 -9.58 -28.72
N SER A 85 7.15 -10.42 -27.75
CA SER A 85 6.58 -11.77 -27.56
C SER A 85 5.16 -11.76 -26.98
N VAL A 86 4.72 -10.64 -26.41
CA VAL A 86 3.39 -10.51 -25.80
C VAL A 86 2.34 -10.34 -26.90
N PRO A 87 1.28 -11.18 -26.95
CA PRO A 87 0.30 -11.15 -28.02
C PRO A 87 -0.68 -9.98 -27.94
N VAL A 88 -0.65 -9.21 -26.84
CA VAL A 88 -1.50 -8.05 -26.61
C VAL A 88 -0.68 -6.80 -26.85
N PHE A 89 -0.85 -6.20 -28.01
CA PHE A 89 -0.19 -4.95 -28.38
C PHE A 89 -1.20 -3.80 -28.30
N SER A 90 -1.15 -3.04 -27.20
CA SER A 90 -1.93 -1.81 -27.13
C SER A 90 -1.26 -0.83 -26.18
N LYS A 91 -1.13 0.42 -26.61
CA LYS A 91 -0.72 1.53 -25.76
C LYS A 91 -1.65 1.72 -24.56
N ASN A 92 -2.90 1.27 -24.68
CA ASN A 92 -3.93 1.42 -23.66
C ASN A 92 -3.62 0.65 -22.36
N ILE A 93 -2.69 -0.29 -22.38
CA ILE A 93 -2.23 -1.05 -21.20
C ILE A 93 -0.82 -0.70 -20.73
N GLU A 94 -0.18 0.29 -21.35
CA GLU A 94 1.18 0.68 -20.98
C GLU A 94 1.24 1.59 -19.75
N GLN A 95 0.19 2.37 -19.49
CA GLN A 95 0.19 3.37 -18.42
C GLN A 95 -1.09 3.31 -17.61
N PHE A 96 -0.94 3.31 -16.29
CA PHE A 96 -2.05 3.36 -15.35
C PHE A 96 -1.80 4.38 -14.26
N TYR A 97 -2.87 5.01 -13.84
CA TYR A 97 -2.87 6.03 -12.81
C TYR A 97 -3.83 5.62 -11.69
N ASN A 98 -3.37 5.75 -10.45
CA ASN A 98 -4.22 5.65 -9.27
C ASN A 98 -4.14 6.97 -8.52
N ILE A 99 -5.21 7.72 -8.51
CA ILE A 99 -5.31 8.99 -7.77
C ILE A 99 -6.30 8.77 -6.64
N ASN A 100 -5.87 8.97 -5.41
CA ASN A 100 -6.68 8.69 -4.23
C ASN A 100 -6.71 9.86 -3.26
N TYR A 101 -7.82 9.95 -2.54
CA TYR A 101 -7.99 10.82 -1.40
C TYR A 101 -8.35 9.96 -0.19
N SER A 102 -7.66 10.14 0.92
CA SER A 102 -7.92 9.41 2.16
C SER A 102 -8.42 10.36 3.23
N LEU A 103 -9.58 10.07 3.78
CA LEU A 103 -10.20 10.76 4.91
C LEU A 103 -10.23 9.82 6.10
N LEU A 104 -9.41 10.08 7.13
CA LEU A 104 -9.43 9.33 8.39
C LEU A 104 -10.04 10.18 9.50
N LEU A 105 -11.15 9.71 10.04
CA LEU A 105 -11.80 10.24 11.23
C LEU A 105 -11.34 9.42 12.45
N ASN A 106 -10.67 10.05 13.39
CA ASN A 106 -10.25 9.45 14.65
C ASN A 106 -11.03 10.08 15.81
N TYR A 107 -11.95 9.34 16.40
CA TYR A 107 -12.74 9.76 17.54
C TYR A 107 -12.24 9.11 18.84
N LYS A 108 -11.79 9.92 19.80
CA LYS A 108 -11.33 9.47 21.13
C LYS A 108 -12.51 9.14 22.01
N ILE A 109 -12.81 7.86 22.18
CA ILE A 109 -13.84 7.36 23.11
C ILE A 109 -13.39 7.61 24.55
N SER A 110 -12.12 7.28 24.85
CA SER A 110 -11.47 7.47 26.14
C SER A 110 -10.00 7.79 25.98
N LYS A 111 -9.26 7.87 27.09
CA LYS A 111 -7.81 8.09 27.09
C LYS A 111 -7.04 7.05 26.29
N ASN A 112 -7.52 5.80 26.28
CA ASN A 112 -6.81 4.66 25.70
C ASN A 112 -7.57 4.01 24.53
N TRP A 113 -8.79 4.45 24.22
CA TRP A 113 -9.61 3.90 23.16
C TRP A 113 -9.98 4.95 22.15
N SER A 114 -9.85 4.61 20.87
CA SER A 114 -10.38 5.40 19.77
C SER A 114 -11.19 4.55 18.81
N PHE A 115 -12.19 5.18 18.21
CA PHE A 115 -12.96 4.66 17.09
C PHE A 115 -12.52 5.40 15.83
N ASN A 116 -12.33 4.68 14.75
CA ASN A 116 -11.77 5.23 13.54
C ASN A 116 -12.59 4.81 12.33
N VAL A 117 -12.77 5.73 11.40
CA VAL A 117 -13.37 5.50 10.09
C VAL A 117 -12.43 6.05 9.03
N LEU A 118 -12.03 5.22 8.11
CA LEU A 118 -11.24 5.58 6.94
C LEU A 118 -12.12 5.43 5.70
N ALA A 119 -12.19 6.46 4.88
CA ALA A 119 -12.77 6.42 3.55
C ALA A 119 -11.71 6.81 2.52
N MET A 120 -11.60 6.04 1.45
CA MET A 120 -10.60 6.24 0.40
C MET A 120 -11.26 6.11 -0.98
N PRO A 121 -11.94 7.18 -1.47
CA PRO A 121 -12.28 7.26 -2.88
C PRO A 121 -11.02 7.35 -3.73
N HIS A 122 -11.02 6.65 -4.86
CA HIS A 122 -9.92 6.67 -5.80
C HIS A 122 -10.38 6.50 -7.24
N ILE A 123 -9.57 7.01 -8.15
CA ILE A 123 -9.69 6.81 -9.59
C ILE A 123 -8.53 5.92 -10.00
N ILE A 124 -8.82 4.78 -10.63
CA ILE A 124 -7.80 3.86 -11.14
C ILE A 124 -8.14 3.53 -12.58
N SER A 125 -7.34 4.05 -13.51
CA SER A 125 -7.59 3.93 -14.94
C SER A 125 -6.31 4.19 -15.74
N ASN A 126 -6.34 3.86 -17.03
CA ASN A 126 -5.33 4.31 -17.99
C ASN A 126 -5.54 5.78 -18.41
N LEU A 127 -6.65 6.41 -18.05
CA LEU A 127 -7.05 7.79 -18.37
C LEU A 127 -7.05 8.09 -19.89
N GLU A 128 -7.22 7.07 -20.74
CA GLU A 128 -7.37 7.25 -22.17
C GLU A 128 -8.86 7.37 -22.54
N GLY A 129 -9.27 8.48 -23.17
CA GLY A 129 -10.65 8.75 -23.50
C GLY A 129 -11.43 9.50 -22.42
N ASN A 130 -12.72 9.24 -22.30
CA ASN A 130 -13.58 9.87 -21.31
C ASN A 130 -13.56 9.08 -20.00
N MET A 131 -13.60 9.77 -18.88
CA MET A 131 -13.76 9.13 -17.57
C MET A 131 -15.13 8.48 -17.45
N GLU A 132 -15.17 7.26 -16.96
CA GLU A 132 -16.37 6.45 -16.77
C GLU A 132 -16.62 6.16 -15.28
N ALA A 133 -17.82 5.66 -14.97
CA ALA A 133 -18.16 5.32 -13.59
C ALA A 133 -17.26 4.23 -13.02
N ASP A 134 -16.78 3.31 -13.86
CA ASP A 134 -15.94 2.17 -13.48
C ASP A 134 -14.47 2.59 -13.15
N ASP A 135 -14.08 3.82 -13.50
CA ASP A 135 -12.82 4.40 -13.04
C ASP A 135 -12.83 4.71 -11.55
N PHE A 136 -14.02 4.91 -10.97
CA PHE A 136 -14.19 5.33 -9.59
C PHE A 136 -14.42 4.13 -8.67
N ASN A 137 -13.60 4.03 -7.65
CA ASN A 137 -13.73 3.04 -6.60
C ASN A 137 -13.71 3.71 -5.24
N ILE A 138 -14.27 3.04 -4.23
CA ILE A 138 -14.19 3.48 -2.85
C ILE A 138 -13.78 2.31 -1.95
N ASN A 139 -12.69 2.50 -1.24
CA ASN A 139 -12.28 1.63 -0.16
C ASN A 139 -12.61 2.29 1.18
N GLY A 140 -12.91 1.50 2.19
CA GLY A 140 -13.21 2.02 3.52
C GLY A 140 -12.90 1.02 4.62
N ILE A 141 -12.53 1.52 5.79
CA ILE A 141 -12.24 0.68 6.97
C ILE A 141 -12.88 1.33 8.19
N VAL A 142 -13.53 0.52 8.99
CA VAL A 142 -13.98 0.89 10.34
C VAL A 142 -13.21 0.06 11.35
N PHE A 143 -12.58 0.71 12.32
CA PHE A 143 -11.76 0.00 13.30
C PHE A 143 -11.74 0.69 14.67
N ILE A 144 -11.47 -0.11 15.69
CA ILE A 144 -11.24 0.33 17.05
C ILE A 144 -9.75 0.14 17.36
N GLU A 145 -9.16 1.13 18.01
CA GLU A 145 -7.78 1.08 18.47
C GLU A 145 -7.74 1.17 19.99
N LYS A 146 -6.94 0.31 20.62
CA LYS A 146 -6.64 0.36 22.04
C LYS A 146 -5.14 0.57 22.25
N LYS A 147 -4.78 1.65 22.93
CA LYS A 147 -3.41 1.95 23.35
C LYS A 147 -3.15 1.40 24.75
N PHE A 148 -2.04 0.70 24.89
CA PHE A 148 -1.51 0.19 26.17
C PHE A 148 -0.15 0.84 26.42
N GLY A 149 0.18 1.12 27.66
CA GLY A 149 1.46 1.67 28.08
C GLY A 149 1.30 2.58 29.30
N LYS A 150 2.37 2.73 30.07
CA LYS A 150 2.40 3.66 31.21
C LYS A 150 2.63 5.09 30.69
N LYS A 151 2.09 6.08 31.39
CA LYS A 151 2.11 7.51 30.99
C LYS A 151 3.54 8.06 30.75
N ASN A 152 4.56 7.47 31.37
CA ASN A 152 5.96 7.91 31.33
C ASN A 152 6.92 6.83 30.78
N ALA A 153 6.41 5.80 30.10
CA ALA A 153 7.25 4.78 29.49
C ALA A 153 7.69 5.22 28.10
N THR A 154 8.94 4.93 27.73
CA THR A 154 9.47 5.15 26.36
C THR A 154 8.79 4.28 25.32
N GLY A 155 8.12 3.18 25.75
CA GLY A 155 7.43 2.24 24.90
C GLY A 155 5.91 2.22 25.11
N TYR A 156 5.18 1.85 24.06
CA TYR A 156 3.74 1.62 24.10
C TYR A 156 3.33 0.57 23.06
N TYR A 157 2.13 0.01 23.24
CA TYR A 157 1.52 -0.92 22.30
C TYR A 157 0.16 -0.36 21.87
N LYS A 158 -0.20 -0.59 20.62
CA LYS A 158 -1.54 -0.32 20.10
C LYS A 158 -2.06 -1.60 19.45
N LEU A 159 -3.24 -2.01 19.82
CA LEU A 159 -3.98 -3.09 19.17
C LEU A 159 -5.14 -2.48 18.39
N THR A 160 -5.21 -2.81 17.12
CA THR A 160 -6.27 -2.37 16.22
C THR A 160 -7.02 -3.59 15.71
N PHE A 161 -8.35 -3.51 15.67
CA PHE A 161 -9.20 -4.52 15.04
C PHE A 161 -10.43 -3.86 14.43
N GLY A 162 -10.85 -4.39 13.28
CA GLY A 162 -11.95 -3.82 12.52
C GLY A 162 -12.28 -4.62 11.27
N ALA A 163 -12.99 -3.99 10.37
CA ALA A 163 -13.32 -4.55 9.07
C ALA A 163 -13.22 -3.47 7.99
N GLY A 164 -12.76 -3.85 6.82
CA GLY A 164 -12.64 -2.99 5.66
C GLY A 164 -13.41 -3.54 4.46
N TYR A 165 -14.07 -2.65 3.74
CA TYR A 165 -14.58 -2.88 2.40
C TYR A 165 -13.48 -2.45 1.43
N LEU A 166 -12.76 -3.44 0.87
CA LEU A 166 -11.50 -3.22 0.17
C LEU A 166 -11.51 -3.95 -1.17
N THR A 167 -11.05 -3.27 -2.20
CA THR A 167 -10.78 -3.89 -3.50
C THR A 167 -9.48 -4.66 -3.42
N MET A 168 -9.52 -5.95 -3.76
CA MET A 168 -8.43 -6.90 -3.63
C MET A 168 -8.42 -7.85 -4.82
N ALA A 169 -7.28 -7.90 -5.54
CA ALA A 169 -7.17 -8.68 -6.78
C ALA A 169 -8.38 -8.44 -7.71
N GLY A 170 -8.72 -7.15 -7.93
CA GLY A 170 -9.83 -6.74 -8.75
C GLY A 170 -11.23 -6.91 -8.14
N LYS A 171 -11.37 -7.47 -6.94
CA LYS A 171 -12.69 -7.74 -6.33
C LYS A 171 -12.84 -7.03 -5.00
N THR A 172 -13.92 -6.26 -4.86
CA THR A 172 -14.22 -5.56 -3.61
C THR A 172 -14.92 -6.51 -2.63
N ARG A 173 -14.36 -6.63 -1.42
CA ARG A 173 -14.84 -7.57 -0.38
C ARG A 173 -14.70 -6.98 1.01
N ILE A 174 -15.50 -7.52 1.94
CA ILE A 174 -15.32 -7.24 3.37
C ILE A 174 -14.17 -8.12 3.91
N ASN A 175 -13.15 -7.47 4.47
CA ASN A 175 -11.96 -8.11 5.01
C ASN A 175 -11.75 -7.71 6.47
N PRO A 176 -11.39 -8.64 7.35
CA PRO A 176 -11.01 -8.31 8.72
C PRO A 176 -9.68 -7.55 8.72
N THR A 177 -9.55 -6.58 9.61
CA THR A 177 -8.33 -5.81 9.84
C THR A 177 -7.88 -6.02 11.28
N ILE A 178 -6.65 -6.50 11.45
CA ILE A 178 -6.03 -6.70 12.76
C ILE A 178 -4.60 -6.22 12.69
N ASN A 179 -4.19 -5.33 13.61
CA ASN A 179 -2.85 -4.79 13.66
C ASN A 179 -2.36 -4.67 15.10
N LEU A 180 -1.16 -5.15 15.36
CA LEU A 180 -0.41 -4.90 16.58
C LEU A 180 0.76 -3.97 16.26
N MET A 181 0.71 -2.77 16.79
CA MET A 181 1.78 -1.77 16.68
C MET A 181 2.50 -1.64 18.02
N ALA A 182 3.81 -1.59 18.01
CA ALA A 182 4.62 -1.44 19.22
C ALA A 182 5.80 -0.50 18.99
N LYS A 183 5.93 0.48 19.86
CA LYS A 183 7.20 1.12 20.16
C LYS A 183 7.78 0.41 21.38
N VAL A 184 8.81 -0.42 21.17
CA VAL A 184 9.43 -1.19 22.25
C VAL A 184 10.34 -0.27 23.07
N ASN A 185 11.13 0.53 22.37
CA ASN A 185 12.00 1.57 22.92
C ASN A 185 12.33 2.60 21.81
N ASP A 186 13.28 3.50 22.04
CA ASP A 186 13.65 4.54 21.06
C ASP A 186 14.34 3.97 19.81
N LYS A 187 14.88 2.74 19.88
CA LYS A 187 15.56 2.10 18.75
C LYS A 187 14.67 1.12 17.99
N LEU A 188 13.77 0.40 18.67
CA LEU A 188 13.02 -0.71 18.10
C LEU A 188 11.52 -0.42 18.12
N SER A 189 10.91 -0.49 16.97
CA SER A 189 9.46 -0.47 16.78
C SER A 189 9.01 -1.49 15.73
N PHE A 190 7.76 -1.90 15.80
CA PHE A 190 7.18 -2.78 14.78
C PHE A 190 5.68 -2.57 14.60
N VAL A 191 5.21 -2.95 13.45
CA VAL A 191 3.79 -3.11 13.11
C VAL A 191 3.63 -4.52 12.54
N LEU A 192 2.74 -5.30 13.09
CA LEU A 192 2.42 -6.66 12.63
C LEU A 192 0.94 -6.77 12.38
N GLY A 193 0.54 -7.17 11.18
CA GLY A 193 -0.87 -7.36 10.82
C GLY A 193 -1.16 -6.97 9.39
N VAL A 194 -2.44 -6.69 9.14
CA VAL A 194 -2.96 -6.35 7.83
C VAL A 194 -3.69 -5.00 7.94
N PRO A 195 -3.42 -4.11 7.04
CA PRO A 195 -2.70 -4.19 5.77
C PRO A 195 -1.18 -3.93 5.84
N ASN A 196 -0.61 -3.62 7.02
CA ASN A 196 0.77 -3.17 7.11
C ASN A 196 1.60 -4.04 8.06
N THR A 197 2.80 -4.42 7.64
CA THR A 197 3.74 -5.20 8.45
C THR A 197 5.17 -4.71 8.25
N TYR A 198 5.83 -4.30 9.34
CA TYR A 198 7.24 -3.97 9.33
C TYR A 198 7.89 -4.09 10.72
N ILE A 199 9.20 -4.21 10.74
CA ILE A 199 10.05 -4.05 11.92
C ILE A 199 11.05 -2.95 11.57
N LYS A 200 11.13 -1.91 12.41
CA LYS A 200 12.04 -0.79 12.23
C LYS A 200 13.06 -0.75 13.36
N TYR A 201 14.31 -0.54 12.98
CA TYR A 201 15.42 -0.31 13.91
C TYR A 201 16.14 1.01 13.60
N ASN A 202 16.17 1.91 14.57
CA ASN A 202 16.92 3.16 14.51
C ASN A 202 18.38 2.87 14.91
N LEU A 203 19.30 2.95 13.95
CA LEU A 203 20.75 2.81 14.21
C LEU A 203 21.23 3.99 15.05
N ASN A 204 20.79 5.19 14.71
CA ASN A 204 20.97 6.44 15.42
C ASN A 204 19.88 7.45 14.99
N ASP A 205 20.02 8.72 15.40
CA ASP A 205 19.05 9.77 15.09
C ASP A 205 18.90 10.06 13.59
N ARG A 206 19.86 9.69 12.74
CA ARG A 206 19.82 9.97 11.30
C ARG A 206 19.59 8.74 10.44
N HIS A 207 19.80 7.53 10.97
CA HIS A 207 19.80 6.31 10.18
C HIS A 207 18.82 5.30 10.76
N SER A 208 17.94 4.77 9.93
CA SER A 208 17.08 3.65 10.31
C SER A 208 16.96 2.63 9.20
N ILE A 209 16.75 1.38 9.60
CA ILE A 209 16.48 0.25 8.72
C ILE A 209 15.09 -0.27 9.06
N LYS A 210 14.31 -0.61 8.03
CA LYS A 210 13.02 -1.23 8.17
C LYS A 210 12.99 -2.52 7.34
N LEU A 211 12.69 -3.64 7.98
CA LEU A 211 12.29 -4.88 7.30
C LEU A 211 10.78 -4.81 7.13
N LEU A 212 10.28 -4.98 5.92
CA LEU A 212 8.85 -4.78 5.64
C LEU A 212 8.30 -5.82 4.66
N GLY A 213 6.99 -6.07 4.79
CA GLY A 213 6.15 -6.61 3.73
C GLY A 213 5.50 -5.47 2.98
N ASP A 214 5.43 -5.58 1.68
CA ASP A 214 4.80 -4.61 0.78
C ASP A 214 3.76 -5.31 -0.08
N LEU A 215 2.62 -4.69 -0.20
CA LEU A 215 1.54 -5.14 -1.06
C LEU A 215 1.27 -4.05 -2.08
N ASN A 216 1.44 -4.40 -3.35
CA ASN A 216 1.13 -3.54 -4.48
C ASN A 216 0.01 -4.21 -5.27
N ASP A 217 -1.14 -3.57 -5.30
CA ASP A 217 -2.33 -4.10 -5.96
C ASP A 217 -3.07 -2.97 -6.66
N PHE A 218 -3.50 -3.16 -7.89
CA PHE A 218 -4.43 -2.27 -8.56
C PHE A 218 -5.38 -3.05 -9.48
N SER A 219 -6.57 -2.50 -9.68
CA SER A 219 -7.53 -2.92 -10.67
C SER A 219 -7.92 -1.69 -11.46
N ALA A 220 -7.36 -1.55 -12.65
CA ALA A 220 -7.55 -0.38 -13.49
C ALA A 220 -8.56 -0.67 -14.60
N ASN A 221 -9.51 0.25 -14.79
CA ASN A 221 -10.38 0.28 -15.93
C ASN A 221 -9.62 0.72 -17.20
N LEU A 222 -9.97 0.15 -18.35
CA LEU A 222 -9.50 0.57 -19.67
C LEU A 222 -10.60 1.38 -20.34
N ASN A 223 -10.53 2.71 -20.29
CA ASN A 223 -11.51 3.62 -20.90
C ASN A 223 -11.65 3.43 -22.42
N THR A 224 -10.67 2.81 -23.05
CA THR A 224 -10.75 2.34 -24.43
C THR A 224 -10.46 0.85 -24.42
N PRO A 225 -11.50 -0.01 -24.42
CA PRO A 225 -11.33 -1.46 -24.40
C PRO A 225 -10.47 -1.96 -25.57
N ILE A 226 -9.73 -3.02 -25.32
CA ILE A 226 -8.93 -3.70 -26.35
C ILE A 226 -9.52 -5.07 -26.64
N HIS A 227 -9.19 -5.64 -27.80
CA HIS A 227 -9.70 -6.94 -28.21
C HIS A 227 -8.56 -7.94 -28.39
N LEU A 228 -8.70 -9.10 -27.76
CA LEU A 228 -7.84 -10.26 -27.99
C LEU A 228 -8.69 -11.44 -28.44
N ARG A 229 -8.45 -11.95 -29.65
CA ARG A 229 -9.20 -13.10 -30.23
C ARG A 229 -10.71 -12.94 -30.14
N ASN A 230 -11.23 -11.77 -30.49
CA ASN A 230 -12.66 -11.40 -30.44
C ASN A 230 -13.26 -11.28 -29.01
N THR A 231 -12.46 -11.32 -27.97
CA THR A 231 -12.90 -11.03 -26.60
C THR A 231 -12.49 -9.61 -26.24
N GLU A 232 -13.44 -8.84 -25.76
CA GLU A 232 -13.22 -7.49 -25.25
C GLU A 232 -12.52 -7.58 -23.89
N ILE A 233 -11.55 -6.68 -23.67
CA ILE A 233 -10.81 -6.52 -22.43
C ILE A 233 -11.02 -5.08 -21.97
N ASP A 234 -11.58 -4.92 -20.80
CA ASP A 234 -11.89 -3.61 -20.19
C ASP A 234 -11.14 -3.36 -18.90
N ARG A 235 -10.39 -4.35 -18.38
CA ARG A 235 -9.75 -4.24 -17.06
C ARG A 235 -8.36 -4.87 -17.03
N ALA A 236 -7.44 -4.19 -16.34
CA ALA A 236 -6.12 -4.71 -16.01
C ALA A 236 -5.96 -4.83 -14.48
N ILE A 237 -5.57 -6.01 -14.01
CA ILE A 237 -5.40 -6.29 -12.59
C ILE A 237 -3.97 -6.72 -12.32
N TYR A 238 -3.29 -6.01 -11.43
CA TYR A 238 -1.96 -6.36 -10.96
C TYR A 238 -1.95 -6.53 -9.46
N THR A 239 -1.36 -7.60 -8.98
CA THR A 239 -1.17 -7.89 -7.55
C THR A 239 0.24 -8.39 -7.32
N SER A 240 0.97 -7.76 -6.41
CA SER A 240 2.32 -8.18 -6.01
C SER A 240 2.45 -8.17 -4.49
N VAL A 241 2.96 -9.25 -3.95
CA VAL A 241 3.34 -9.37 -2.54
C VAL A 241 4.85 -9.45 -2.47
N SER A 242 5.47 -8.51 -1.78
CA SER A 242 6.92 -8.38 -1.69
C SER A 242 7.38 -8.33 -0.24
N ALA A 243 8.62 -8.70 -0.01
CA ALA A 243 9.31 -8.49 1.26
C ALA A 243 10.66 -7.84 0.99
N GLY A 244 11.15 -7.03 1.91
CA GLY A 244 12.44 -6.38 1.70
C GLY A 244 12.86 -5.43 2.79
N LEU A 245 13.86 -4.64 2.46
CA LEU A 245 14.52 -3.70 3.35
C LEU A 245 14.33 -2.27 2.84
N GLU A 246 14.06 -1.38 3.77
CA GLU A 246 14.07 0.06 3.54
C GLU A 246 15.12 0.70 4.45
N TYR A 247 16.04 1.44 3.85
CA TYR A 247 16.99 2.28 4.57
C TYR A 247 16.58 3.73 4.45
N ASN A 248 16.60 4.45 5.59
CA ASN A 248 16.27 5.86 5.63
C ASN A 248 17.46 6.64 6.18
N TYR A 249 17.83 7.69 5.47
CA TYR A 249 18.79 8.69 5.89
C TYR A 249 18.10 10.04 6.06
N TRP A 250 18.15 10.58 7.27
CA TRP A 250 17.55 11.86 7.63
C TRP A 250 18.59 12.97 7.49
N MET A 251 18.45 13.79 6.44
CA MET A 251 19.31 14.95 6.18
C MET A 251 19.09 16.04 7.24
N THR A 252 17.84 16.23 7.64
CA THR A 252 17.42 17.13 8.72
C THR A 252 16.56 16.35 9.73
N ASN A 253 16.03 17.02 10.74
CA ASN A 253 15.13 16.38 11.70
C ASN A 253 13.86 15.82 11.04
N ASN A 254 13.42 16.38 9.91
CA ASN A 254 12.15 16.07 9.31
C ASN A 254 12.24 15.58 7.86
N LEU A 255 13.32 15.94 7.14
CA LEU A 255 13.51 15.60 5.72
C LEU A 255 14.50 14.45 5.57
N GLY A 256 14.11 13.40 4.89
CA GLY A 256 14.92 12.21 4.68
C GLY A 256 14.92 11.71 3.25
N ILE A 257 15.93 10.91 2.94
CA ILE A 257 16.05 10.09 1.74
C ILE A 257 15.73 8.65 2.13
N MET A 258 15.03 7.95 1.26
CA MET A 258 14.67 6.54 1.40
C MET A 258 15.24 5.75 0.24
N VAL A 259 15.83 4.59 0.53
CA VAL A 259 16.15 3.55 -0.46
C VAL A 259 15.48 2.27 0.00
N ARG A 260 14.70 1.64 -0.88
CA ARG A 260 13.98 0.41 -0.59
C ARG A 260 14.35 -0.66 -1.62
N ALA A 261 14.73 -1.83 -1.13
CA ALA A 261 14.98 -3.02 -1.96
C ALA A 261 13.96 -4.09 -1.60
N LEU A 262 13.18 -4.52 -2.57
CA LEU A 262 12.11 -5.51 -2.42
C LEU A 262 12.37 -6.72 -3.31
N TYR A 263 11.91 -7.88 -2.87
CA TYR A 263 11.78 -9.08 -3.65
C TYR A 263 10.32 -9.54 -3.63
N SER A 264 9.71 -9.67 -4.80
CA SER A 264 8.35 -10.18 -4.90
C SER A 264 8.34 -11.69 -4.67
N VAL A 265 7.47 -12.13 -3.77
CA VAL A 265 7.23 -13.56 -3.48
C VAL A 265 5.99 -14.08 -4.19
N TYR A 266 5.16 -13.16 -4.67
CA TYR A 266 3.99 -13.44 -5.49
C TYR A 266 3.72 -12.25 -6.39
N ASP A 267 3.55 -12.52 -7.68
CA ASP A 267 3.12 -11.55 -8.69
C ASP A 267 2.01 -12.18 -9.52
N ASN A 268 0.98 -11.40 -9.82
CA ASN A 268 -0.07 -11.73 -10.76
C ASN A 268 -0.40 -10.51 -11.61
N TYR A 269 -0.56 -10.68 -12.92
CA TYR A 269 -0.99 -9.64 -13.83
C TYR A 269 -1.94 -10.21 -14.87
N ASP A 270 -3.22 -9.82 -14.76
CA ASP A 270 -4.31 -10.31 -15.60
C ASP A 270 -4.96 -9.18 -16.39
N LEU A 271 -5.38 -9.51 -17.60
CA LEU A 271 -6.35 -8.72 -18.36
C LEU A 271 -7.69 -9.45 -18.33
N GLN A 272 -8.76 -8.74 -18.00
CA GLN A 272 -10.10 -9.31 -17.81
C GLN A 272 -11.12 -8.70 -18.76
N ASP A 273 -12.18 -9.50 -19.02
CA ASP A 273 -13.37 -9.08 -19.75
C ASP A 273 -14.38 -8.37 -18.81
N PRO A 274 -15.46 -7.73 -19.34
CA PRO A 274 -16.50 -7.10 -18.53
C PRO A 274 -17.21 -8.03 -17.53
N ASN A 275 -17.10 -9.34 -17.69
CA ASN A 275 -17.64 -10.34 -16.77
C ASN A 275 -16.64 -10.81 -15.71
N GLU A 276 -15.50 -10.12 -15.57
CA GLU A 276 -14.40 -10.46 -14.65
C GLU A 276 -13.71 -11.82 -14.94
N ASN A 277 -13.81 -12.34 -16.17
CA ASN A 277 -13.06 -13.52 -16.55
C ASN A 277 -11.68 -13.13 -17.08
N THR A 278 -10.65 -13.87 -16.67
CA THR A 278 -9.28 -13.67 -17.16
C THR A 278 -9.23 -14.06 -18.65
N VAL A 279 -8.92 -13.09 -19.50
CA VAL A 279 -8.72 -13.27 -20.94
C VAL A 279 -7.24 -13.55 -21.25
N TYR A 280 -6.35 -12.89 -20.52
CA TYR A 280 -4.93 -13.07 -20.65
C TYR A 280 -4.23 -12.97 -19.30
N ASP A 281 -3.43 -13.96 -18.96
CA ASP A 281 -2.58 -14.01 -17.77
C ASP A 281 -1.11 -13.88 -18.21
N PHE A 282 -0.46 -12.83 -17.76
CA PHE A 282 0.97 -12.62 -18.02
C PHE A 282 1.86 -13.57 -17.23
N ASN A 283 1.36 -14.12 -16.10
CA ASN A 283 2.09 -15.01 -15.21
C ASN A 283 3.53 -14.54 -14.93
N PRO A 284 3.70 -13.30 -14.41
CA PRO A 284 5.01 -12.70 -14.22
C PRO A 284 5.82 -13.49 -13.20
N LYS A 285 7.15 -13.57 -13.42
CA LYS A 285 8.07 -14.20 -12.46
C LYS A 285 8.38 -13.24 -11.31
N SER A 286 8.69 -13.83 -10.14
CA SER A 286 9.21 -13.10 -8.99
C SER A 286 10.44 -12.27 -9.36
N LYS A 287 10.48 -11.02 -8.92
CA LYS A 287 11.53 -10.06 -9.29
C LYS A 287 12.00 -9.23 -8.11
N SER A 288 13.21 -8.72 -8.24
CA SER A 288 13.75 -7.71 -7.33
C SER A 288 13.48 -6.32 -7.89
N SER A 289 13.22 -5.38 -6.99
CA SER A 289 13.07 -3.97 -7.34
C SER A 289 13.80 -3.09 -6.32
N ILE A 290 14.24 -1.92 -6.77
CA ILE A 290 14.81 -0.90 -5.91
C ILE A 290 14.04 0.39 -6.13
N ALA A 291 13.59 1.01 -5.04
CA ALA A 291 12.99 2.33 -5.05
C ALA A 291 13.90 3.33 -4.36
N ILE A 292 13.93 4.54 -4.86
CA ILE A 292 14.59 5.68 -4.22
C ILE A 292 13.60 6.83 -4.10
N GLY A 293 13.68 7.56 -2.99
CA GLY A 293 12.74 8.65 -2.77
C GLY A 293 13.14 9.60 -1.66
N ILE A 294 12.32 10.60 -1.52
CA ILE A 294 12.39 11.60 -0.45
C ILE A 294 11.12 11.53 0.40
N LYS A 295 11.23 11.88 1.66
CA LYS A 295 10.10 11.91 2.58
C LYS A 295 10.23 13.00 3.63
N PHE A 296 9.09 13.43 4.14
CA PHE A 296 9.02 14.42 5.20
C PHE A 296 8.10 13.95 6.33
N ASN A 297 8.64 13.93 7.53
CA ASN A 297 7.95 13.50 8.75
C ASN A 297 8.15 14.54 9.86
N PRO A 298 7.14 15.32 10.21
CA PRO A 298 7.24 16.34 11.27
C PRO A 298 7.08 15.75 12.68
N PHE A 299 6.78 14.47 12.83
CA PHE A 299 6.47 13.82 14.11
C PHE A 299 7.66 12.99 14.65
N ARG A 300 8.73 13.00 13.93
CA ARG A 300 9.95 12.27 14.25
C ARG A 300 10.70 12.84 15.45
#